data_3fd678f6985969810718c18e8360c514
#
_entry.id   3fd678f6985969810718c18e8360c514
#
_cell.length_a   1.000
_cell.length_b   1.000
_cell.length_c   1.000
_cell.angle_alpha   90.00
_cell.angle_beta   90.00
_cell.angle_gamma   90.00
#
_symmetry.space_group_name_H-M   'P 1'
#
loop_
_entity.id
_entity.type
_entity.pdbx_description
1 polymer ?
#
loop_
_entity_poly.entity_id
_entity_poly.type
_entity_poly.pdbx_seq_one_letter_code
_entity_poly.pdbx_strand_id
1 'polypeptide(L)'
;MVRYAAPVLVMLTFMIGLVAPDATAATNLVTNPGFEAGTLSGWTCSAQDSVVTSPVHSGSYALSGAANSADDAQCSQVIQVQPNSSYSLSAWVEGNYVYLGDSGTGTSDTSTWTPSASTWQQLSTAFTTGASTTSVTIYLHGWYGQGTYHADDVSLTGPGGTAPSSPAVPAGLTVTGVTSSSASLTWTEPSGSDPAASYHVYENGSQVATVSTTSTTVTGLAAGTTYQFTVAAVDASGNASTQSTAVSATTSGNGGTSPGGGSWRSPIYLMPLDNNPPTASQIAGIMTTTGEKNFILSFVLDSGGCTPAWDGSSSQLVSGDTTVAALISAIRAAGGDAGVSFGGYNGTELGQDCSSASALASAYQSVITKYQLTHVDFDIENTALGDTSNELKRFQAIAILEKEDPSLTVSLTIPMTSVGLPGTGTGEIQQAIAAGARIDVFGIMDFDYGLTSGTQVSSDETVANDVAGQLESLYGWSSATAWSHIGITLMNGHTDQPSELFTQATFTSLLSFAASSHAAWLSFWSLNRDQPCPAGAVEPWAPGTCSNISQNPYDFAKIAAQYAG
;
A
#
# COMPACT_ATOMS: atom_id res chain seq x y z
N MET A 1 -64.21 -77.36 -39.63
CA MET A 1 -63.06 -77.50 -38.72
C MET A 1 -62.57 -76.14 -38.34
N VAL A 2 -62.95 -75.64 -37.22
CA VAL A 2 -62.64 -74.30 -36.69
C VAL A 2 -61.58 -74.49 -35.65
N ARG A 3 -60.39 -73.87 -35.84
CA ARG A 3 -59.30 -73.81 -34.85
C ARG A 3 -59.41 -72.50 -34.11
N TYR A 4 -59.63 -72.59 -32.80
CA TYR A 4 -59.52 -71.45 -31.86
C TYR A 4 -58.04 -71.15 -31.57
N ALA A 5 -57.65 -69.91 -31.76
CA ALA A 5 -56.38 -69.38 -31.28
C ALA A 5 -56.60 -68.69 -29.93
N ALA A 6 -55.81 -69.05 -28.92
CA ALA A 6 -55.79 -68.44 -27.60
C ALA A 6 -54.92 -67.17 -27.59
N PRO A 7 -55.33 -66.12 -26.87
CA PRO A 7 -54.45 -64.91 -26.75
C PRO A 7 -53.37 -65.14 -25.73
N VAL A 8 -52.10 -64.76 -26.13
CA VAL A 8 -50.93 -64.66 -25.24
C VAL A 8 -51.02 -63.36 -24.47
N LEU A 9 -51.17 -63.44 -23.17
CA LEU A 9 -51.12 -62.32 -22.22
C LEU A 9 -49.62 -61.96 -21.98
N VAL A 10 -49.15 -60.86 -22.52
CA VAL A 10 -47.80 -60.31 -22.23
C VAL A 10 -47.90 -59.55 -20.90
N MET A 11 -47.37 -60.10 -19.80
CA MET A 11 -47.12 -59.37 -18.56
C MET A 11 -45.91 -58.46 -18.74
N LEU A 12 -46.17 -57.14 -18.79
CA LEU A 12 -45.14 -56.12 -18.75
C LEU A 12 -44.75 -55.87 -17.29
N THR A 13 -43.63 -56.45 -16.84
CA THR A 13 -43.09 -56.23 -15.50
C THR A 13 -42.41 -54.85 -15.52
N PHE A 14 -43.06 -53.85 -14.90
CA PHE A 14 -42.42 -52.59 -14.56
C PHE A 14 -41.38 -52.85 -13.45
N MET A 15 -40.08 -52.86 -13.79
CA MET A 15 -39.03 -52.72 -12.79
C MET A 15 -38.97 -51.23 -12.38
N ILE A 16 -39.53 -50.94 -11.20
CA ILE A 16 -39.25 -49.71 -10.48
C ILE A 16 -37.83 -49.83 -9.97
N GLY A 17 -36.87 -49.25 -10.69
CA GLY A 17 -35.54 -49.07 -10.16
C GLY A 17 -35.61 -48.15 -8.94
N LEU A 18 -35.42 -48.69 -7.73
CA LEU A 18 -35.03 -47.88 -6.59
C LEU A 18 -33.69 -47.25 -6.92
N VAL A 19 -33.70 -45.96 -7.29
CA VAL A 19 -32.52 -45.13 -7.22
C VAL A 19 -32.20 -45.03 -5.73
N ALA A 20 -31.12 -45.68 -5.30
CA ALA A 20 -30.56 -45.43 -3.98
C ALA A 20 -30.23 -43.91 -3.91
N PRO A 21 -30.61 -43.19 -2.83
CA PRO A 21 -30.19 -41.83 -2.67
C PRO A 21 -28.64 -41.80 -2.74
N ASP A 22 -28.09 -40.90 -3.53
CA ASP A 22 -26.66 -40.60 -3.52
C ASP A 22 -26.25 -40.47 -2.06
N ALA A 23 -25.29 -41.28 -1.63
CA ALA A 23 -24.69 -41.12 -0.31
C ALA A 23 -24.01 -39.77 -0.28
N THR A 24 -24.66 -38.76 0.26
CA THR A 24 -24.00 -37.51 0.61
C THR A 24 -22.83 -37.87 1.51
N ALA A 25 -21.62 -37.43 1.15
CA ALA A 25 -20.44 -37.65 1.97
C ALA A 25 -20.76 -37.19 3.40
N ALA A 26 -20.48 -38.04 4.39
CA ALA A 26 -20.75 -37.70 5.78
C ALA A 26 -19.98 -36.42 6.14
N THR A 27 -20.70 -35.43 6.66
CA THR A 27 -20.10 -34.14 7.03
C THR A 27 -19.13 -34.32 8.19
N ASN A 28 -17.95 -33.74 8.11
CA ASN A 28 -17.01 -33.68 9.22
C ASN A 28 -17.55 -32.72 10.29
N LEU A 29 -17.64 -33.19 11.53
CA LEU A 29 -18.17 -32.44 12.67
C LEU A 29 -17.11 -31.63 13.43
N VAL A 30 -15.83 -31.79 13.09
CA VAL A 30 -14.70 -31.10 13.73
C VAL A 30 -14.60 -29.66 13.24
N THR A 31 -14.52 -28.74 14.16
CA THR A 31 -14.19 -27.32 13.85
C THR A 31 -12.70 -27.19 13.61
N ASN A 32 -12.28 -26.44 12.57
CA ASN A 32 -10.88 -26.22 12.20
C ASN A 32 -10.09 -27.55 12.11
N PRO A 33 -10.52 -28.51 11.31
CA PRO A 33 -10.04 -29.89 11.32
C PRO A 33 -8.61 -30.06 10.80
N GLY A 34 -8.14 -29.17 9.90
CA GLY A 34 -6.78 -29.12 9.36
C GLY A 34 -5.99 -27.93 9.89
N PHE A 35 -6.46 -27.26 10.95
CA PHE A 35 -5.83 -26.07 11.55
C PHE A 35 -5.64 -24.90 10.56
N GLU A 36 -6.38 -24.91 9.45
CA GLU A 36 -6.27 -23.98 8.33
C GLU A 36 -6.67 -22.52 8.68
N ALA A 37 -7.24 -22.30 9.88
CA ALA A 37 -7.40 -20.96 10.45
C ALA A 37 -6.05 -20.31 10.84
N GLY A 38 -4.92 -21.03 10.76
CA GLY A 38 -3.60 -20.58 11.21
C GLY A 38 -3.50 -20.41 12.73
N THR A 39 -4.49 -20.89 13.47
CA THR A 39 -4.61 -20.80 14.94
C THR A 39 -5.22 -22.08 15.51
N LEU A 40 -5.15 -22.24 16.84
CA LEU A 40 -5.83 -23.33 17.57
C LEU A 40 -7.32 -23.03 17.80
N SER A 41 -7.95 -22.17 17.04
CA SER A 41 -9.36 -21.81 17.19
C SER A 41 -10.26 -23.04 17.12
N GLY A 42 -11.21 -23.15 18.06
CA GLY A 42 -12.07 -24.32 18.20
C GLY A 42 -11.47 -25.46 19.03
N TRP A 43 -10.18 -25.43 19.34
CA TRP A 43 -9.47 -26.42 20.13
C TRP A 43 -9.03 -25.86 21.49
N THR A 44 -9.05 -26.71 22.50
CA THR A 44 -8.46 -26.44 23.83
C THR A 44 -7.18 -27.25 23.92
N CYS A 45 -6.03 -26.56 23.89
CA CYS A 45 -4.71 -27.18 23.83
C CYS A 45 -3.84 -26.79 25.01
N SER A 46 -2.78 -27.55 25.25
CA SER A 46 -1.71 -27.20 26.20
C SER A 46 -1.02 -25.90 25.78
N ALA A 47 -0.50 -25.16 26.75
CA ALA A 47 -0.01 -23.77 26.52
C ALA A 47 1.18 -23.65 25.56
N GLN A 48 1.93 -24.73 25.34
CA GLN A 48 3.08 -24.79 24.43
C GLN A 48 2.73 -25.30 23.03
N ASP A 49 1.46 -25.74 22.80
CA ASP A 49 1.03 -26.20 21.50
C ASP A 49 0.83 -25.02 20.56
N SER A 50 1.05 -25.25 19.29
CA SER A 50 1.01 -24.20 18.27
C SER A 50 0.56 -24.75 16.93
N VAL A 51 0.31 -23.86 15.98
CA VAL A 51 0.09 -24.19 14.57
C VAL A 51 1.37 -23.91 13.81
N VAL A 52 1.75 -24.82 12.92
CA VAL A 52 2.94 -24.73 12.09
C VAL A 52 2.61 -24.80 10.61
N THR A 53 3.50 -24.27 9.78
CA THR A 53 3.39 -24.32 8.30
C THR A 53 4.25 -25.44 7.69
N SER A 54 4.97 -26.20 8.52
CA SER A 54 5.76 -27.38 8.12
C SER A 54 6.17 -28.16 9.38
N PRO A 55 6.04 -29.52 9.38
CA PRO A 55 5.42 -30.31 8.34
C PRO A 55 3.90 -30.16 8.33
N VAL A 56 3.25 -30.28 7.15
CA VAL A 56 1.79 -30.34 6.97
C VAL A 56 1.42 -31.57 6.17
N HIS A 57 0.27 -32.18 6.44
CA HIS A 57 -0.24 -33.30 5.65
C HIS A 57 -1.03 -32.79 4.44
N SER A 58 -1.89 -31.81 4.64
CA SER A 58 -2.60 -31.11 3.56
C SER A 58 -2.73 -29.61 3.87
N GLY A 59 -3.16 -28.80 2.91
CA GLY A 59 -3.33 -27.37 3.12
C GLY A 59 -2.06 -26.59 3.41
N SER A 60 -2.13 -25.68 4.38
CA SER A 60 -1.03 -24.75 4.72
C SER A 60 -0.58 -24.84 6.18
N TYR A 61 -1.35 -25.52 7.03
CA TYR A 61 -1.13 -25.54 8.47
C TYR A 61 -1.34 -26.93 9.06
N ALA A 62 -0.70 -27.20 10.18
CA ALA A 62 -0.91 -28.39 11.01
C ALA A 62 -0.70 -28.06 12.49
N LEU A 63 -1.24 -28.90 13.39
CA LEU A 63 -0.96 -28.85 14.82
C LEU A 63 0.50 -29.28 15.09
N SER A 64 1.17 -28.56 15.97
CA SER A 64 2.42 -28.98 16.62
C SER A 64 2.18 -29.09 18.12
N GLY A 65 2.03 -30.30 18.61
CA GLY A 65 1.89 -30.62 20.02
C GLY A 65 3.28 -30.81 20.65
N ALA A 66 3.64 -29.93 21.57
CA ALA A 66 4.99 -29.85 22.15
C ALA A 66 5.10 -30.66 23.46
N ALA A 67 4.94 -31.97 23.41
CA ALA A 67 5.02 -32.85 24.57
C ALA A 67 6.40 -32.79 25.26
N ASN A 68 6.40 -32.75 26.59
CA ASN A 68 7.60 -32.69 27.39
C ASN A 68 7.49 -33.62 28.61
N SER A 69 8.45 -33.58 29.56
CA SER A 69 8.44 -34.47 30.71
C SER A 69 7.29 -34.25 31.71
N ALA A 70 6.59 -33.11 31.61
CA ALA A 70 5.51 -32.71 32.54
C ALA A 70 4.15 -32.56 31.87
N ASP A 71 4.10 -32.53 30.51
CA ASP A 71 2.92 -32.26 29.73
C ASP A 71 2.94 -33.14 28.48
N ASP A 72 1.83 -33.83 28.18
CA ASP A 72 1.65 -34.67 27.00
C ASP A 72 1.16 -33.93 25.76
N ALA A 73 1.04 -32.59 25.86
CA ALA A 73 0.59 -31.70 24.78
C ALA A 73 -0.77 -32.07 24.22
N GLN A 74 -1.77 -32.12 25.08
CA GLN A 74 -3.13 -32.48 24.66
C GLN A 74 -3.84 -31.29 24.02
N CYS A 75 -4.41 -31.56 22.83
CA CYS A 75 -5.42 -30.74 22.19
C CYS A 75 -6.75 -31.47 22.14
N SER A 76 -7.84 -30.84 22.56
CA SER A 76 -9.17 -31.44 22.63
C SER A 76 -10.25 -30.50 22.09
N GLN A 77 -11.36 -31.10 21.63
CA GLN A 77 -12.55 -30.38 21.18
C GLN A 77 -13.81 -31.06 21.65
N VAL A 78 -14.79 -30.31 22.20
CA VAL A 78 -16.12 -30.81 22.55
C VAL A 78 -17.04 -30.67 21.32
N ILE A 79 -17.63 -31.78 20.92
CA ILE A 79 -18.49 -31.87 19.74
C ILE A 79 -19.90 -32.32 20.13
N GLN A 80 -20.92 -31.65 19.56
CA GLN A 80 -22.32 -32.05 19.73
C GLN A 80 -22.61 -33.29 18.90
N VAL A 81 -23.20 -34.27 19.51
CA VAL A 81 -23.49 -35.58 18.94
C VAL A 81 -24.92 -36.01 19.22
N GLN A 82 -25.41 -37.02 18.51
CA GLN A 82 -26.73 -37.63 18.76
C GLN A 82 -26.62 -38.83 19.72
N PRO A 83 -27.58 -39.03 20.63
CA PRO A 83 -27.64 -40.23 21.44
C PRO A 83 -27.77 -41.51 20.61
N ASN A 84 -27.30 -42.65 21.15
CA ASN A 84 -27.39 -43.98 20.54
C ASN A 84 -26.87 -44.04 19.09
N SER A 85 -25.83 -43.29 18.78
CA SER A 85 -25.32 -43.10 17.40
C SER A 85 -23.86 -43.48 17.30
N SER A 86 -23.45 -44.03 16.15
CA SER A 86 -22.07 -44.43 15.88
C SER A 86 -21.34 -43.37 15.12
N TYR A 87 -20.06 -43.13 15.51
CA TYR A 87 -19.15 -42.13 14.96
C TYR A 87 -17.83 -42.76 14.58
N SER A 88 -17.21 -42.25 13.52
CA SER A 88 -15.85 -42.58 13.12
C SER A 88 -14.96 -41.36 13.30
N LEU A 89 -13.88 -41.53 14.07
CA LEU A 89 -12.88 -40.51 14.34
C LEU A 89 -11.57 -40.90 13.66
N SER A 90 -10.93 -39.97 12.91
CA SER A 90 -9.62 -40.17 12.32
C SER A 90 -8.81 -38.89 12.33
N ALA A 91 -7.47 -39.01 12.26
CA ALA A 91 -6.55 -37.88 12.08
C ALA A 91 -5.27 -38.39 11.39
N TRP A 92 -4.60 -37.53 10.63
CA TRP A 92 -3.24 -37.76 10.17
C TRP A 92 -2.26 -37.26 11.23
N VAL A 93 -1.26 -38.08 11.56
CA VAL A 93 -0.29 -37.78 12.61
C VAL A 93 1.13 -38.13 12.18
N GLU A 94 2.12 -37.39 12.71
CA GLU A 94 3.54 -37.65 12.58
C GLU A 94 4.21 -37.42 13.95
N GLY A 95 5.11 -38.30 14.36
CA GLY A 95 5.81 -38.22 15.64
C GLY A 95 5.83 -39.54 16.41
N ASN A 96 6.31 -39.51 17.64
CA ASN A 96 6.39 -40.69 18.51
C ASN A 96 5.27 -40.68 19.55
N TYR A 97 4.67 -41.84 19.79
CA TYR A 97 3.63 -42.03 20.81
C TYR A 97 2.49 -41.01 20.68
N VAL A 98 1.93 -40.90 19.47
CA VAL A 98 0.79 -40.01 19.21
C VAL A 98 -0.51 -40.78 19.41
N TYR A 99 -1.41 -40.18 20.17
CA TYR A 99 -2.73 -40.73 20.51
C TYR A 99 -3.83 -39.91 19.87
N LEU A 100 -4.88 -40.61 19.43
CA LEU A 100 -6.17 -40.06 19.00
C LEU A 100 -7.28 -40.80 19.74
N GLY A 101 -8.21 -40.09 20.35
CA GLY A 101 -9.28 -40.73 21.09
C GLY A 101 -10.47 -39.84 21.37
N ASP A 102 -11.41 -40.41 22.06
CA ASP A 102 -12.65 -39.79 22.54
C ASP A 102 -12.86 -40.01 24.03
N SER A 103 -13.69 -39.17 24.61
CA SER A 103 -14.14 -39.31 25.99
C SER A 103 -15.55 -38.75 26.21
N GLY A 104 -16.24 -39.27 27.23
CA GLY A 104 -17.59 -38.84 27.55
C GLY A 104 -18.66 -39.42 26.62
N THR A 105 -18.37 -40.52 25.96
CA THR A 105 -19.30 -41.17 25.03
C THR A 105 -20.56 -41.72 25.70
N GLY A 106 -20.57 -41.90 27.01
CA GLY A 106 -21.65 -42.52 27.74
C GLY A 106 -21.77 -44.04 27.54
N THR A 107 -20.78 -44.61 26.86
CA THR A 107 -20.52 -46.04 26.70
C THR A 107 -19.05 -46.31 27.03
N SER A 108 -18.30 -46.93 26.13
CA SER A 108 -16.86 -47.12 26.29
C SER A 108 -16.12 -46.11 25.44
N ASP A 109 -15.33 -45.23 26.07
CA ASP A 109 -14.44 -44.32 25.38
C ASP A 109 -13.35 -45.12 24.67
N THR A 110 -12.94 -44.65 23.49
CA THR A 110 -11.98 -45.35 22.63
C THR A 110 -10.75 -44.50 22.34
N SER A 111 -9.65 -45.18 22.09
CA SER A 111 -8.42 -44.51 21.61
C SER A 111 -7.60 -45.43 20.72
N THR A 112 -6.83 -44.82 19.88
CA THR A 112 -5.82 -45.48 19.06
C THR A 112 -4.54 -44.66 19.09
N TRP A 113 -3.39 -45.27 18.77
CA TRP A 113 -2.12 -44.58 18.85
C TRP A 113 -1.07 -45.24 17.95
N THR A 114 0.01 -44.52 17.68
CA THR A 114 1.20 -45.06 17.01
C THR A 114 2.44 -44.93 17.89
N PRO A 115 3.30 -45.96 17.97
CA PRO A 115 4.53 -45.88 18.73
C PRO A 115 5.58 -44.98 18.04
N SER A 116 5.52 -44.87 16.71
CA SER A 116 6.37 -44.00 15.93
C SER A 116 5.82 -43.87 14.51
N ALA A 117 5.65 -42.65 14.05
CA ALA A 117 5.33 -42.28 12.68
C ALA A 117 6.39 -41.29 12.17
N SER A 118 7.35 -41.77 11.39
CA SER A 118 8.41 -40.94 10.79
C SER A 118 7.95 -40.16 9.54
N THR A 119 6.74 -40.43 9.10
CA THR A 119 5.99 -39.74 8.05
C THR A 119 4.52 -39.79 8.41
N TRP A 120 3.72 -38.94 7.79
CA TRP A 120 2.28 -38.88 8.04
C TRP A 120 1.62 -40.25 7.98
N GLN A 121 0.94 -40.63 9.06
CA GLN A 121 0.20 -41.87 9.23
C GLN A 121 -1.21 -41.55 9.71
N GLN A 122 -2.23 -42.18 9.12
CA GLN A 122 -3.59 -42.02 9.59
C GLN A 122 -3.87 -42.91 10.79
N LEU A 123 -4.33 -42.33 11.88
CA LEU A 123 -4.98 -43.05 12.99
C LEU A 123 -6.50 -43.01 12.81
N SER A 124 -7.17 -44.05 13.22
CA SER A 124 -8.64 -44.10 13.21
C SER A 124 -9.20 -44.96 14.32
N THR A 125 -10.32 -44.53 14.89
CA THR A 125 -11.13 -45.27 15.87
C THR A 125 -12.61 -45.02 15.63
N ALA A 126 -13.49 -45.76 16.30
CA ALA A 126 -14.93 -45.56 16.24
C ALA A 126 -15.55 -45.77 17.61
N PHE A 127 -16.56 -44.97 17.92
CA PHE A 127 -17.32 -45.08 19.16
C PHE A 127 -18.82 -45.00 18.93
N THR A 128 -19.60 -45.36 19.94
CA THR A 128 -21.06 -45.22 19.94
C THR A 128 -21.48 -44.44 21.17
N THR A 129 -22.36 -43.47 21.01
CA THR A 129 -22.86 -42.64 22.11
C THR A 129 -23.94 -43.37 22.93
N GLY A 130 -23.99 -43.09 24.22
CA GLY A 130 -25.05 -43.57 25.12
C GLY A 130 -26.40 -42.92 24.89
N ALA A 131 -27.43 -43.44 25.53
CA ALA A 131 -28.83 -43.02 25.32
C ALA A 131 -29.12 -41.55 25.71
N SER A 132 -28.27 -40.92 26.51
CA SER A 132 -28.42 -39.53 26.94
C SER A 132 -27.23 -38.65 26.54
N THR A 133 -26.29 -39.17 25.74
CA THR A 133 -25.08 -38.44 25.35
C THR A 133 -25.40 -37.48 24.20
N THR A 134 -25.24 -36.20 24.45
CA THR A 134 -25.45 -35.13 23.47
C THR A 134 -24.16 -34.40 23.09
N SER A 135 -23.06 -34.68 23.78
CA SER A 135 -21.70 -34.15 23.45
C SER A 135 -20.63 -35.17 23.80
N VAL A 136 -19.54 -35.14 23.08
CA VAL A 136 -18.33 -35.92 23.33
C VAL A 136 -17.09 -35.01 23.22
N THR A 137 -16.02 -35.38 23.88
CA THR A 137 -14.71 -34.72 23.70
C THR A 137 -13.84 -35.63 22.85
N ILE A 138 -13.35 -35.12 21.73
CA ILE A 138 -12.27 -35.77 20.97
C ILE A 138 -10.94 -35.15 21.38
N TYR A 139 -9.84 -35.89 21.29
CA TYR A 139 -8.54 -35.42 21.66
C TYR A 139 -7.42 -36.04 20.83
N LEU A 140 -6.32 -35.26 20.75
CA LEU A 140 -5.02 -35.66 20.29
C LEU A 140 -4.01 -35.35 21.40
N HIS A 141 -3.06 -36.23 21.65
CA HIS A 141 -1.94 -35.93 22.54
C HIS A 141 -0.72 -36.76 22.17
N GLY A 142 0.45 -36.27 22.55
CA GLY A 142 1.69 -37.03 22.54
C GLY A 142 1.85 -37.87 23.81
N TRP A 143 3.09 -38.14 24.21
CA TRP A 143 3.42 -38.80 25.45
C TRP A 143 4.57 -38.10 26.16
N TYR A 144 4.54 -38.12 27.45
CA TYR A 144 5.53 -37.46 28.29
C TYR A 144 6.98 -37.79 27.90
N GLY A 145 7.78 -36.76 27.62
CA GLY A 145 9.17 -36.88 27.23
C GLY A 145 9.48 -37.45 25.85
N GLN A 146 8.45 -37.67 24.99
CA GLN A 146 8.63 -38.22 23.63
C GLN A 146 8.83 -37.15 22.55
N GLY A 147 8.79 -35.87 22.92
CA GLY A 147 9.01 -34.74 22.03
C GLY A 147 7.78 -34.31 21.26
N THR A 148 8.00 -33.44 20.29
CA THR A 148 6.94 -32.84 19.47
C THR A 148 6.30 -33.88 18.55
N TYR A 149 4.98 -33.84 18.43
CA TYR A 149 4.21 -34.52 17.40
C TYR A 149 3.49 -33.49 16.54
N HIS A 150 3.04 -33.94 15.34
CA HIS A 150 2.19 -33.14 14.47
C HIS A 150 0.89 -33.89 14.19
N ALA A 151 -0.20 -33.14 14.01
CA ALA A 151 -1.48 -33.69 13.60
C ALA A 151 -2.20 -32.78 12.62
N ASP A 152 -2.97 -33.38 11.71
CA ASP A 152 -3.64 -32.69 10.63
C ASP A 152 -4.89 -33.47 10.19
N ASP A 153 -5.78 -32.83 9.43
CA ASP A 153 -6.96 -33.45 8.81
C ASP A 153 -7.80 -34.30 9.78
N VAL A 154 -8.09 -33.77 10.95
CA VAL A 154 -8.94 -34.45 11.95
C VAL A 154 -10.35 -34.57 11.43
N SER A 155 -10.94 -35.74 11.50
CA SER A 155 -12.30 -35.98 11.00
C SER A 155 -13.12 -36.78 12.00
N LEU A 156 -14.29 -36.25 12.36
CA LEU A 156 -15.33 -36.97 13.06
C LEU A 156 -16.59 -37.03 12.17
N THR A 157 -16.99 -38.22 11.78
CA THR A 157 -18.18 -38.43 10.94
C THR A 157 -19.18 -39.32 11.63
N GLY A 158 -20.50 -39.02 11.47
CA GLY A 158 -21.58 -39.80 12.04
C GLY A 158 -22.94 -39.14 11.80
N PRO A 159 -24.07 -39.76 12.23
CA PRO A 159 -25.38 -39.17 12.04
C PRO A 159 -25.58 -37.94 12.93
N GLY A 160 -25.96 -36.84 12.34
CA GLY A 160 -26.66 -35.73 12.98
C GLY A 160 -25.90 -34.89 14.01
N GLY A 161 -24.68 -34.47 13.76
CA GLY A 161 -24.24 -33.19 14.28
C GLY A 161 -24.77 -32.07 13.37
N THR A 162 -25.12 -30.92 13.90
CA THR A 162 -25.17 -29.75 13.07
C THR A 162 -23.72 -29.51 12.63
N ALA A 163 -23.44 -29.58 11.32
CA ALA A 163 -22.16 -29.14 10.81
C ALA A 163 -21.89 -27.75 11.38
N PRO A 164 -20.64 -27.42 11.80
CA PRO A 164 -20.34 -26.05 12.17
C PRO A 164 -20.80 -25.17 11.01
N SER A 165 -21.75 -24.27 11.27
CA SER A 165 -22.21 -23.34 10.27
C SER A 165 -21.05 -22.34 10.05
N SER A 166 -20.77 -22.03 8.82
CA SER A 166 -19.88 -20.95 8.48
C SER A 166 -20.70 -19.73 8.03
N PRO A 167 -20.21 -18.52 8.18
CA PRO A 167 -20.88 -17.34 7.67
C PRO A 167 -21.22 -17.47 6.19
N ALA A 168 -22.22 -16.73 5.75
CA ALA A 168 -22.46 -16.61 4.32
C ALA A 168 -21.27 -15.87 3.65
N VAL A 169 -21.11 -16.08 2.34
CA VAL A 169 -20.03 -15.46 1.57
C VAL A 169 -20.22 -13.95 1.50
N PRO A 170 -19.18 -13.12 1.75
CA PRO A 170 -19.26 -11.69 1.55
C PRO A 170 -19.66 -11.33 0.12
N ALA A 171 -20.58 -10.38 -0.01
CA ALA A 171 -21.10 -9.94 -1.31
C ALA A 171 -20.58 -8.54 -1.66
N GLY A 172 -20.65 -8.17 -2.94
CA GLY A 172 -20.35 -6.82 -3.39
C GLY A 172 -18.89 -6.40 -3.20
N LEU A 173 -17.95 -7.35 -3.18
CA LEU A 173 -16.52 -7.00 -3.16
C LEU A 173 -16.21 -6.11 -4.36
N THR A 174 -15.65 -4.94 -4.09
CA THR A 174 -15.26 -3.95 -5.09
C THR A 174 -13.93 -3.31 -4.73
N VAL A 175 -13.21 -2.86 -5.75
CA VAL A 175 -12.03 -2.03 -5.61
C VAL A 175 -12.48 -0.57 -5.62
N THR A 176 -12.20 0.17 -4.55
CA THR A 176 -12.59 1.58 -4.40
C THR A 176 -11.47 2.56 -4.76
N GLY A 177 -10.23 2.07 -4.82
CA GLY A 177 -9.06 2.85 -5.21
C GLY A 177 -7.86 1.96 -5.46
N VAL A 178 -6.97 2.38 -6.34
CA VAL A 178 -5.67 1.74 -6.57
C VAL A 178 -4.59 2.81 -6.64
N THR A 179 -3.41 2.49 -6.12
CA THR A 179 -2.20 3.27 -6.31
C THR A 179 -1.17 2.41 -7.06
N SER A 180 0.05 2.87 -7.19
CA SER A 180 1.15 2.04 -7.74
C SER A 180 1.56 0.90 -6.80
N SER A 181 1.20 0.97 -5.51
CA SER A 181 1.64 0.01 -4.49
C SER A 181 0.51 -0.51 -3.59
N SER A 182 -0.75 -0.14 -3.84
CA SER A 182 -1.87 -0.55 -3.00
C SER A 182 -3.19 -0.69 -3.77
N ALA A 183 -4.13 -1.44 -3.19
CA ALA A 183 -5.51 -1.55 -3.63
C ALA A 183 -6.45 -1.44 -2.42
N SER A 184 -7.40 -0.52 -2.45
CA SER A 184 -8.44 -0.36 -1.44
C SER A 184 -9.67 -1.17 -1.83
N LEU A 185 -10.14 -2.00 -0.90
CA LEU A 185 -11.23 -2.94 -1.08
C LEU A 185 -12.37 -2.63 -0.12
N THR A 186 -13.60 -2.84 -0.56
CA THR A 186 -14.80 -2.82 0.29
C THR A 186 -15.75 -3.93 -0.12
N TRP A 187 -16.52 -4.42 0.83
CA TRP A 187 -17.54 -5.47 0.62
C TRP A 187 -18.70 -5.27 1.55
N THR A 188 -19.76 -6.06 1.34
CA THR A 188 -20.94 -6.06 2.20
C THR A 188 -20.84 -7.20 3.20
N GLU A 189 -21.13 -6.91 4.47
CA GLU A 189 -21.25 -7.92 5.51
C GLU A 189 -22.30 -8.96 5.10
N PRO A 190 -21.96 -10.26 5.19
CA PRO A 190 -22.92 -11.31 4.86
C PRO A 190 -24.07 -11.33 5.87
N SER A 191 -25.29 -11.46 5.38
CA SER A 191 -26.49 -11.62 6.21
C SER A 191 -26.77 -13.12 6.45
N GLY A 192 -27.09 -13.49 7.69
CA GLY A 192 -27.41 -14.89 8.05
C GLY A 192 -27.48 -15.12 9.55
N SER A 193 -27.72 -16.35 9.94
CA SER A 193 -27.75 -16.76 11.37
C SER A 193 -26.38 -16.82 12.02
N ASP A 194 -25.31 -16.80 11.21
CA ASP A 194 -23.90 -16.86 11.61
C ASP A 194 -23.20 -15.54 11.25
N PRO A 195 -23.08 -14.61 12.20
CA PRO A 195 -22.44 -13.32 11.92
C PRO A 195 -20.93 -13.50 11.74
N ALA A 196 -20.35 -12.72 10.81
CA ALA A 196 -18.92 -12.62 10.67
C ALA A 196 -18.31 -11.89 11.88
N ALA A 197 -17.24 -12.45 12.45
CA ALA A 197 -16.41 -11.81 13.47
C ALA A 197 -15.18 -11.12 12.86
N SER A 198 -14.72 -11.64 11.70
CA SER A 198 -13.59 -11.10 10.94
C SER A 198 -13.67 -11.53 9.48
N TYR A 199 -12.75 -11.03 8.68
CA TYR A 199 -12.63 -11.36 7.25
C TYR A 199 -11.18 -11.67 6.90
N HIS A 200 -10.97 -12.75 6.14
CA HIS A 200 -9.71 -13.06 5.50
C HIS A 200 -9.70 -12.45 4.11
N VAL A 201 -8.68 -11.68 3.80
CA VAL A 201 -8.47 -11.05 2.49
C VAL A 201 -7.35 -11.79 1.76
N TYR A 202 -7.62 -12.15 0.51
CA TYR A 202 -6.69 -12.92 -0.32
C TYR A 202 -6.27 -12.12 -1.53
N GLU A 203 -5.01 -12.25 -1.88
CA GLU A 203 -4.38 -11.71 -3.08
C GLU A 203 -3.83 -12.88 -3.90
N ASN A 204 -4.26 -13.02 -5.14
CA ASN A 204 -3.87 -14.12 -6.03
C ASN A 204 -3.98 -15.52 -5.37
N GLY A 205 -4.98 -15.70 -4.50
CA GLY A 205 -5.24 -16.94 -3.75
C GLY A 205 -4.47 -17.08 -2.43
N SER A 206 -3.50 -16.21 -2.13
CA SER A 206 -2.77 -16.19 -0.86
C SER A 206 -3.42 -15.23 0.12
N GLN A 207 -3.59 -15.63 1.38
CA GLN A 207 -4.11 -14.74 2.41
C GLN A 207 -3.08 -13.66 2.78
N VAL A 208 -3.48 -12.38 2.67
CA VAL A 208 -2.62 -11.22 2.93
C VAL A 208 -3.06 -10.40 4.14
N ALA A 209 -4.32 -10.53 4.58
CA ALA A 209 -4.79 -9.81 5.76
C ALA A 209 -5.93 -10.54 6.47
N THR A 210 -6.10 -10.23 7.76
CA THR A 210 -7.30 -10.53 8.56
C THR A 210 -7.79 -9.22 9.18
N VAL A 211 -9.05 -8.86 8.92
CA VAL A 211 -9.62 -7.59 9.38
C VAL A 211 -11.00 -7.81 10.00
N SER A 212 -11.41 -6.94 10.93
CA SER A 212 -12.74 -6.96 11.54
C SER A 212 -13.73 -5.99 10.90
N THR A 213 -13.30 -5.27 9.85
CA THR A 213 -14.09 -4.28 9.12
C THR A 213 -14.45 -4.80 7.73
N THR A 214 -15.45 -4.22 7.10
CA THR A 214 -15.88 -4.53 5.73
C THR A 214 -15.11 -3.77 4.66
N SER A 215 -13.94 -3.27 5.00
CA SER A 215 -13.02 -2.61 4.08
C SER A 215 -11.58 -2.78 4.55
N THR A 216 -10.63 -2.72 3.61
CA THR A 216 -9.19 -2.71 3.90
C THR A 216 -8.41 -2.15 2.72
N THR A 217 -7.15 -1.79 2.96
CA THR A 217 -6.19 -1.46 1.90
C THR A 217 -5.06 -2.49 1.94
N VAL A 218 -4.89 -3.23 0.85
CA VAL A 218 -3.76 -4.13 0.63
C VAL A 218 -2.60 -3.30 0.10
N THR A 219 -1.45 -3.35 0.76
CA THR A 219 -0.24 -2.57 0.44
C THR A 219 0.92 -3.48 0.03
N GLY A 220 2.01 -2.91 -0.47
CA GLY A 220 3.19 -3.68 -0.90
C GLY A 220 3.04 -4.33 -2.28
N LEU A 221 2.07 -3.88 -3.07
CA LEU A 221 1.83 -4.37 -4.42
C LEU A 221 2.87 -3.81 -5.39
N ALA A 222 3.25 -4.60 -6.39
CA ALA A 222 4.09 -4.13 -7.48
C ALA A 222 3.27 -3.24 -8.43
N ALA A 223 3.88 -2.18 -8.93
CA ALA A 223 3.23 -1.24 -9.84
C ALA A 223 2.94 -1.87 -11.22
N GLY A 224 1.91 -1.39 -11.90
CA GLY A 224 1.49 -1.87 -13.23
C GLY A 224 1.06 -3.34 -13.26
N THR A 225 0.82 -3.95 -12.11
CA THR A 225 0.57 -5.37 -11.96
C THR A 225 -0.92 -5.63 -11.67
N THR A 226 -1.49 -6.61 -12.34
CA THR A 226 -2.89 -7.01 -12.10
C THR A 226 -2.94 -8.07 -11.01
N TYR A 227 -3.75 -7.81 -9.99
CA TYR A 227 -4.03 -8.69 -8.86
C TYR A 227 -5.49 -9.13 -8.85
N GLN A 228 -5.73 -10.34 -8.35
CA GLN A 228 -7.08 -10.87 -8.07
C GLN A 228 -7.30 -10.88 -6.58
N PHE A 229 -8.35 -10.20 -6.11
CA PHE A 229 -8.71 -10.16 -4.70
C PHE A 229 -10.00 -10.92 -4.45
N THR A 230 -10.02 -11.68 -3.34
CA THR A 230 -11.21 -12.35 -2.80
C THR A 230 -11.26 -12.16 -1.29
N VAL A 231 -12.44 -12.28 -0.71
CA VAL A 231 -12.66 -12.17 0.75
C VAL A 231 -13.51 -13.32 1.23
N ALA A 232 -13.16 -13.91 2.38
CA ALA A 232 -13.98 -14.88 3.11
C ALA A 232 -14.38 -14.31 4.48
N ALA A 233 -15.60 -14.53 4.90
CA ALA A 233 -16.06 -14.19 6.25
C ALA A 233 -15.71 -15.32 7.22
N VAL A 234 -15.34 -14.96 8.46
CA VAL A 234 -14.95 -15.90 9.51
C VAL A 234 -15.79 -15.61 10.75
N ASP A 235 -16.43 -16.63 11.32
CA ASP A 235 -17.21 -16.51 12.55
C ASP A 235 -16.34 -16.45 13.82
N ALA A 236 -16.96 -16.28 14.97
CA ALA A 236 -16.27 -16.25 16.26
C ALA A 236 -15.62 -17.60 16.65
N SER A 237 -16.01 -18.68 15.99
CA SER A 237 -15.49 -20.04 16.21
C SER A 237 -14.33 -20.40 15.26
N GLY A 238 -14.02 -19.51 14.30
CA GLY A 238 -12.95 -19.71 13.31
C GLY A 238 -13.40 -20.41 12.01
N ASN A 239 -14.73 -20.66 11.82
CA ASN A 239 -15.21 -21.25 10.58
C ASN A 239 -15.27 -20.20 9.49
N ALA A 240 -14.57 -20.43 8.38
CA ALA A 240 -14.56 -19.52 7.24
C ALA A 240 -15.59 -19.90 6.17
N SER A 241 -16.20 -18.89 5.56
CA SER A 241 -16.98 -19.07 4.34
C SER A 241 -16.07 -19.46 3.16
N THR A 242 -16.66 -19.90 2.06
CA THR A 242 -15.94 -19.88 0.78
C THR A 242 -15.60 -18.43 0.40
N GLN A 243 -14.58 -18.27 -0.43
CA GLN A 243 -14.17 -16.96 -0.91
C GLN A 243 -15.22 -16.33 -1.81
N SER A 244 -15.34 -15.02 -1.79
CA SER A 244 -16.19 -14.22 -2.67
C SER A 244 -15.81 -14.39 -4.15
N THR A 245 -16.67 -13.91 -5.03
CA THR A 245 -16.27 -13.69 -6.43
C THR A 245 -15.05 -12.77 -6.46
N ALA A 246 -14.06 -13.14 -7.26
CA ALA A 246 -12.83 -12.35 -7.39
C ALA A 246 -13.09 -11.03 -8.11
N VAL A 247 -12.41 -9.97 -7.65
CA VAL A 247 -12.31 -8.70 -8.36
C VAL A 247 -10.86 -8.47 -8.79
N SER A 248 -10.70 -7.95 -9.99
CA SER A 248 -9.38 -7.56 -10.51
C SER A 248 -9.07 -6.12 -10.16
N ALA A 249 -7.86 -5.85 -9.71
CA ALA A 249 -7.30 -4.51 -9.65
C ALA A 249 -5.95 -4.51 -10.37
N THR A 250 -5.73 -3.56 -11.24
CA THR A 250 -4.42 -3.32 -11.81
C THR A 250 -3.85 -2.10 -11.10
N THR A 251 -2.75 -2.29 -10.36
CA THR A 251 -2.04 -1.17 -9.75
C THR A 251 -1.59 -0.21 -10.83
N SER A 252 -1.56 1.08 -10.54
CA SER A 252 -1.06 2.07 -11.49
C SER A 252 0.35 1.65 -11.93
N GLY A 253 0.59 1.66 -13.23
CA GLY A 253 1.93 1.38 -13.76
C GLY A 253 2.88 2.50 -13.34
N ASN A 254 4.18 2.23 -13.34
CA ASN A 254 5.22 3.25 -13.12
C ASN A 254 5.26 4.33 -14.24
N GLY A 255 4.23 4.38 -15.09
CA GLY A 255 3.88 5.49 -15.95
C GLY A 255 2.66 6.17 -15.35
N GLY A 256 2.80 6.72 -14.11
CA GLY A 256 1.70 7.28 -13.36
C GLY A 256 1.03 8.44 -14.10
N THR A 257 -0.19 8.21 -14.55
CA THR A 257 -1.13 9.31 -14.54
C THR A 257 -1.52 9.51 -13.09
N SER A 258 -0.97 10.53 -12.45
CA SER A 258 -1.48 11.09 -11.20
C SER A 258 -3.01 11.23 -11.32
N PRO A 259 -3.80 10.94 -10.28
CA PRO A 259 -5.25 11.21 -10.28
C PRO A 259 -5.52 12.71 -10.13
N GLY A 260 -5.15 13.44 -11.12
CA GLY A 260 -5.37 14.86 -11.32
C GLY A 260 -5.00 15.13 -12.76
N GLY A 261 -5.99 15.22 -13.65
CA GLY A 261 -5.81 15.26 -15.09
C GLY A 261 -4.92 16.42 -15.55
N GLY A 262 -3.70 16.10 -15.84
CA GLY A 262 -2.68 16.98 -16.39
C GLY A 262 -1.33 16.40 -15.98
N SER A 263 -0.55 15.94 -16.94
CA SER A 263 0.79 15.41 -16.69
C SER A 263 1.68 16.52 -16.11
N TRP A 264 1.96 16.50 -14.82
CA TRP A 264 2.97 17.34 -14.17
C TRP A 264 4.37 16.88 -14.56
N ARG A 265 4.73 17.08 -15.85
CA ARG A 265 5.99 16.57 -16.42
C ARG A 265 7.12 17.60 -16.40
N SER A 266 6.75 18.88 -16.49
CA SER A 266 7.73 19.99 -16.47
C SER A 266 7.24 21.15 -15.60
N PRO A 267 6.90 20.94 -14.30
CA PRO A 267 6.42 22.04 -13.47
C PRO A 267 7.56 23.03 -13.25
N ILE A 268 7.33 24.31 -13.58
CA ILE A 268 8.34 25.36 -13.44
C ILE A 268 8.10 26.15 -12.16
N TYR A 269 9.15 26.41 -11.39
CA TYR A 269 9.10 27.29 -10.22
C TYR A 269 8.84 28.73 -10.63
N LEU A 270 7.94 29.39 -9.91
CA LEU A 270 7.52 30.77 -10.15
C LEU A 270 7.31 31.50 -8.82
N MET A 271 8.06 32.56 -8.58
CA MET A 271 7.81 33.50 -7.48
C MET A 271 6.64 34.43 -7.89
N PRO A 272 5.45 34.31 -7.28
CA PRO A 272 4.26 35.01 -7.79
C PRO A 272 4.18 36.48 -7.37
N LEU A 273 4.96 36.91 -6.38
CA LEU A 273 4.92 38.25 -5.83
C LEU A 273 6.24 39.00 -5.90
N ASP A 274 7.33 38.30 -6.20
CA ASP A 274 8.69 38.83 -6.26
C ASP A 274 9.37 38.64 -7.62
N ASN A 275 10.46 39.36 -7.87
CA ASN A 275 11.34 39.20 -9.05
C ASN A 275 10.59 39.30 -10.40
N ASN A 276 9.80 40.37 -10.56
CA ASN A 276 9.06 40.66 -11.80
C ASN A 276 8.11 39.50 -12.23
N PRO A 277 7.19 39.05 -11.38
CA PRO A 277 6.30 37.96 -11.72
C PRO A 277 5.39 38.32 -12.90
N PRO A 278 4.99 37.33 -13.71
CA PRO A 278 3.93 37.54 -14.67
C PRO A 278 2.60 37.81 -13.95
N THR A 279 1.86 38.76 -14.46
CA THR A 279 0.50 39.02 -13.99
C THR A 279 -0.48 37.95 -14.50
N ALA A 280 -1.65 37.85 -13.88
CA ALA A 280 -2.74 36.99 -14.34
C ALA A 280 -3.14 37.23 -15.81
N SER A 281 -2.97 38.46 -16.32
CA SER A 281 -3.25 38.77 -17.73
C SER A 281 -2.12 38.35 -18.69
N GLN A 282 -0.91 38.13 -18.21
CA GLN A 282 0.26 37.77 -19.03
C GLN A 282 0.47 36.25 -19.11
N ILE A 283 0.13 35.50 -18.05
CA ILE A 283 0.50 34.09 -17.91
C ILE A 283 -0.03 33.22 -19.06
N ALA A 284 -1.26 33.44 -19.52
CA ALA A 284 -1.84 32.70 -20.63
C ALA A 284 -1.05 32.85 -21.95
N GLY A 285 -0.48 34.06 -22.20
CA GLY A 285 0.41 34.33 -23.32
C GLY A 285 1.74 33.60 -23.21
N ILE A 286 2.30 33.52 -21.98
CA ILE A 286 3.54 32.79 -21.69
C ILE A 286 3.30 31.28 -21.92
N MET A 287 2.24 30.72 -21.35
CA MET A 287 1.85 29.32 -21.56
C MET A 287 1.68 28.96 -23.04
N THR A 288 1.05 29.84 -23.81
CA THR A 288 0.90 29.66 -25.27
C THR A 288 2.24 29.69 -25.99
N THR A 289 3.15 30.57 -25.57
CA THR A 289 4.46 30.76 -26.20
C THR A 289 5.44 29.63 -25.87
N THR A 290 5.37 29.09 -24.69
CA THR A 290 6.30 28.08 -24.17
C THR A 290 5.79 26.65 -24.35
N GLY A 291 4.48 26.44 -24.33
CA GLY A 291 3.86 25.14 -24.19
C GLY A 291 3.74 24.66 -22.74
N GLU A 292 4.31 25.42 -21.78
CA GLU A 292 4.28 25.06 -20.36
C GLU A 292 2.88 25.20 -19.77
N LYS A 293 2.52 24.29 -18.87
CA LYS A 293 1.17 24.23 -18.26
C LYS A 293 1.15 24.15 -16.75
N ASN A 294 2.26 23.75 -16.13
CA ASN A 294 2.28 23.48 -14.70
C ASN A 294 3.31 24.36 -14.00
N PHE A 295 2.93 24.94 -12.87
CA PHE A 295 3.76 25.87 -12.13
C PHE A 295 3.78 25.50 -10.64
N ILE A 296 4.96 25.61 -10.00
CA ILE A 296 5.14 25.53 -8.56
C ILE A 296 5.32 26.96 -8.05
N LEU A 297 4.32 27.49 -7.36
CA LEU A 297 4.35 28.86 -6.85
C LEU A 297 5.10 28.91 -5.51
N SER A 298 6.14 29.73 -5.41
CA SER A 298 7.13 29.74 -4.32
C SER A 298 7.28 31.13 -3.69
N PHE A 299 7.33 31.27 -2.38
CA PHE A 299 7.21 30.26 -1.35
C PHE A 299 6.18 30.66 -0.30
N VAL A 300 5.49 29.70 0.29
CA VAL A 300 4.68 29.94 1.49
C VAL A 300 5.50 29.57 2.72
N LEU A 301 5.66 30.53 3.61
CA LEU A 301 6.43 30.48 4.85
C LEU A 301 5.58 30.92 6.04
N ASP A 302 6.14 30.82 7.25
CA ASP A 302 5.50 31.36 8.45
C ASP A 302 5.75 32.87 8.58
N SER A 303 4.68 33.62 8.85
CA SER A 303 4.76 35.04 9.21
C SER A 303 4.76 35.28 10.72
N GLY A 304 4.83 34.23 11.50
CA GLY A 304 4.81 34.16 12.96
C GLY A 304 3.54 33.48 13.49
N GLY A 305 3.75 32.57 14.43
CA GLY A 305 2.68 31.86 15.12
C GLY A 305 1.92 30.84 14.27
N CYS A 306 2.64 30.13 13.37
CA CYS A 306 2.06 29.11 12.49
C CYS A 306 1.03 29.70 11.49
N THR A 307 1.38 30.86 10.89
CA THR A 307 0.47 31.62 10.01
C THR A 307 1.03 31.68 8.58
N PRO A 308 0.42 30.96 7.59
CA PRO A 308 0.88 30.92 6.22
C PRO A 308 0.85 32.29 5.53
N ALA A 309 1.98 32.68 4.96
CA ALA A 309 2.12 33.91 4.19
C ALA A 309 3.14 33.72 3.04
N TRP A 310 2.92 34.41 1.93
CA TRP A 310 3.90 34.47 0.85
C TRP A 310 5.16 35.17 1.36
N ASP A 311 6.30 34.56 1.09
CA ASP A 311 7.65 34.99 1.51
C ASP A 311 7.77 35.30 3.02
N GLY A 312 6.93 34.67 3.85
CA GLY A 312 6.88 34.90 5.30
C GLY A 312 6.41 36.31 5.69
N SER A 313 5.89 37.10 4.75
CA SER A 313 5.52 38.49 4.97
C SER A 313 4.12 38.62 5.60
N SER A 314 4.03 39.24 6.78
CA SER A 314 2.73 39.52 7.44
C SER A 314 1.80 40.44 6.62
N SER A 315 2.32 41.12 5.59
CA SER A 315 1.54 41.88 4.63
C SER A 315 0.97 41.04 3.47
N GLN A 316 1.40 39.78 3.35
CA GLN A 316 1.08 38.90 2.24
C GLN A 316 0.47 37.58 2.75
N LEU A 317 -0.42 37.66 3.76
CA LEU A 317 -1.08 36.50 4.32
C LEU A 317 -1.90 35.74 3.26
N VAL A 318 -1.73 34.42 3.20
CA VAL A 318 -2.46 33.54 2.27
C VAL A 318 -3.98 33.71 2.45
N SER A 319 -4.47 33.84 3.68
CA SER A 319 -5.90 33.97 3.97
C SER A 319 -6.57 35.16 3.27
N GLY A 320 -5.85 36.28 3.12
CA GLY A 320 -6.31 37.50 2.46
C GLY A 320 -5.91 37.66 1.00
N ASP A 321 -5.11 36.76 0.49
CA ASP A 321 -4.56 36.88 -0.86
C ASP A 321 -5.62 36.83 -1.97
N THR A 322 -5.50 37.74 -2.92
CA THR A 322 -6.29 37.79 -4.15
C THR A 322 -5.43 37.81 -5.41
N THR A 323 -4.16 38.17 -5.31
CA THR A 323 -3.24 38.31 -6.43
C THR A 323 -2.80 36.95 -6.94
N VAL A 324 -2.31 36.09 -6.06
CA VAL A 324 -1.90 34.72 -6.42
C VAL A 324 -3.13 33.88 -6.77
N ALA A 325 -4.24 34.06 -6.09
CA ALA A 325 -5.50 33.40 -6.43
C ALA A 325 -5.95 33.75 -7.86
N ALA A 326 -5.81 35.02 -8.30
CA ALA A 326 -6.11 35.41 -9.66
C ALA A 326 -5.12 34.81 -10.69
N LEU A 327 -3.84 34.70 -10.34
CA LEU A 327 -2.82 34.06 -11.17
C LEU A 327 -3.14 32.56 -11.38
N ILE A 328 -3.42 31.84 -10.31
CA ILE A 328 -3.80 30.41 -10.37
C ILE A 328 -5.06 30.24 -11.22
N SER A 329 -6.07 31.09 -11.04
CA SER A 329 -7.29 31.06 -11.85
C SER A 329 -7.00 31.26 -13.35
N ALA A 330 -6.06 32.17 -13.68
CA ALA A 330 -5.66 32.42 -15.07
C ALA A 330 -4.86 31.23 -15.67
N ILE A 331 -3.98 30.61 -14.90
CA ILE A 331 -3.26 29.38 -15.30
C ILE A 331 -4.27 28.29 -15.63
N ARG A 332 -5.24 28.03 -14.74
CA ARG A 332 -6.27 27.01 -14.94
C ARG A 332 -7.19 27.31 -16.12
N ALA A 333 -7.57 28.57 -16.29
CA ALA A 333 -8.36 29.01 -17.43
C ALA A 333 -7.63 28.82 -18.78
N ALA A 334 -6.28 28.85 -18.78
CA ALA A 334 -5.43 28.56 -19.92
C ALA A 334 -5.14 27.05 -20.13
N GLY A 335 -5.74 26.19 -19.33
CA GLY A 335 -5.62 24.72 -19.43
C GLY A 335 -4.37 24.14 -18.76
N GLY A 336 -3.83 24.84 -17.78
CA GLY A 336 -2.76 24.39 -16.91
C GLY A 336 -3.21 24.18 -15.46
N ASP A 337 -2.26 24.01 -14.53
CA ASP A 337 -2.51 23.99 -13.09
C ASP A 337 -1.30 24.57 -12.33
N ALA A 338 -1.51 24.82 -11.02
CA ALA A 338 -0.51 25.36 -10.13
C ALA A 338 -0.52 24.61 -8.79
N GLY A 339 0.65 24.22 -8.33
CA GLY A 339 0.96 23.81 -6.96
C GLY A 339 1.57 24.97 -6.16
N VAL A 340 1.74 24.75 -4.87
CA VAL A 340 2.41 25.70 -3.97
C VAL A 340 3.55 24.98 -3.27
N SER A 341 4.71 25.65 -3.21
CA SER A 341 5.86 25.21 -2.45
C SER A 341 5.91 25.88 -1.08
N PHE A 342 6.10 25.06 -0.05
CA PHE A 342 6.33 25.48 1.33
C PHE A 342 7.82 25.39 1.64
N GLY A 343 8.39 26.44 2.24
CA GLY A 343 9.81 26.46 2.61
C GLY A 343 10.66 27.37 1.74
N GLY A 344 11.74 26.85 1.15
CA GLY A 344 12.74 27.60 0.42
C GLY A 344 13.92 28.07 1.29
N TYR A 345 14.89 28.74 0.66
CA TYR A 345 16.17 29.12 1.30
C TYR A 345 16.03 30.13 2.44
N ASN A 346 15.13 31.11 2.31
CA ASN A 346 14.96 32.22 3.26
C ASN A 346 13.68 32.11 4.07
N GLY A 347 13.68 32.71 5.26
CA GLY A 347 12.51 32.82 6.14
C GLY A 347 12.42 31.67 7.14
N THR A 348 11.24 31.52 7.75
CA THR A 348 10.94 30.47 8.72
C THR A 348 9.93 29.50 8.10
N GLU A 349 10.27 28.23 7.98
CA GLU A 349 9.33 27.21 7.52
C GLU A 349 8.25 26.98 8.58
N LEU A 350 6.98 26.74 8.15
CA LEU A 350 5.84 26.57 9.06
C LEU A 350 6.07 25.47 10.11
N GLY A 351 6.79 24.39 9.75
CA GLY A 351 7.13 23.31 10.67
C GLY A 351 8.02 23.76 11.84
N GLN A 352 8.80 24.83 11.67
CA GLN A 352 9.68 25.33 12.73
C GLN A 352 8.88 26.08 13.83
N ASP A 353 7.74 26.69 13.51
CA ASP A 353 6.97 27.51 14.46
C ASP A 353 5.64 26.87 14.92
N CYS A 354 5.03 26.01 14.09
CA CYS A 354 3.81 25.31 14.47
C CYS A 354 4.03 24.36 15.65
N SER A 355 3.16 24.40 16.64
CA SER A 355 3.32 23.71 17.93
C SER A 355 3.16 22.17 17.87
N SER A 356 2.50 21.65 16.83
CA SER A 356 2.23 20.21 16.66
C SER A 356 1.99 19.85 15.19
N ALA A 357 2.08 18.55 14.88
CA ALA A 357 1.76 18.03 13.54
C ALA A 357 0.31 18.37 13.11
N SER A 358 -0.65 18.33 14.02
CA SER A 358 -2.04 18.70 13.71
C SER A 358 -2.21 20.20 13.44
N ALA A 359 -1.51 21.06 14.18
CA ALA A 359 -1.53 22.51 13.90
C ALA A 359 -0.89 22.82 12.54
N LEU A 360 0.23 22.16 12.24
CA LEU A 360 0.93 22.28 10.98
C LEU A 360 0.11 21.77 9.80
N ALA A 361 -0.54 20.60 9.94
CA ALA A 361 -1.47 20.09 8.94
C ALA A 361 -2.62 21.06 8.68
N SER A 362 -3.18 21.68 9.72
CA SER A 362 -4.22 22.69 9.57
C SER A 362 -3.73 23.95 8.83
N ALA A 363 -2.47 24.36 9.08
CA ALA A 363 -1.86 25.49 8.37
C ALA A 363 -1.70 25.15 6.87
N TYR A 364 -1.11 24.00 6.51
CA TYR A 364 -1.01 23.52 5.14
C TYR A 364 -2.39 23.39 4.48
N GLN A 365 -3.36 22.75 5.16
CA GLN A 365 -4.71 22.56 4.65
C GLN A 365 -5.40 23.90 4.34
N SER A 366 -5.12 24.96 5.11
CA SER A 366 -5.67 26.30 4.83
C SER A 366 -5.21 26.84 3.47
N VAL A 367 -3.95 26.59 3.10
CA VAL A 367 -3.38 26.97 1.79
C VAL A 367 -3.97 26.10 0.67
N ILE A 368 -4.00 24.79 0.88
CA ILE A 368 -4.59 23.82 -0.05
C ILE A 368 -6.03 24.20 -0.37
N THR A 369 -6.83 24.45 0.66
CA THR A 369 -8.25 24.85 0.52
C THR A 369 -8.39 26.19 -0.17
N LYS A 370 -7.58 27.20 0.21
CA LYS A 370 -7.61 28.56 -0.36
C LYS A 370 -7.44 28.55 -1.87
N TYR A 371 -6.48 27.75 -2.36
CA TYR A 371 -6.13 27.71 -3.76
C TYR A 371 -6.65 26.47 -4.50
N GLN A 372 -7.39 25.58 -3.80
CA GLN A 372 -7.90 24.31 -4.35
C GLN A 372 -6.79 23.50 -5.01
N LEU A 373 -5.70 23.28 -4.25
CA LEU A 373 -4.52 22.61 -4.75
C LEU A 373 -4.72 21.09 -4.84
N THR A 374 -4.16 20.50 -5.89
CA THR A 374 -4.02 19.04 -6.06
C THR A 374 -2.56 18.61 -5.93
N HIS A 375 -1.64 19.58 -5.89
CA HIS A 375 -0.21 19.38 -5.76
C HIS A 375 0.37 20.37 -4.75
N VAL A 376 1.18 19.86 -3.83
CA VAL A 376 1.99 20.66 -2.90
C VAL A 376 3.44 20.21 -2.95
N ASP A 377 4.33 21.15 -2.80
CA ASP A 377 5.77 20.94 -2.74
C ASP A 377 6.29 21.38 -1.38
N PHE A 378 7.28 20.69 -0.87
CA PHE A 378 8.00 21.03 0.36
C PHE A 378 9.47 21.21 -0.01
N ASP A 379 9.91 22.46 -0.11
CA ASP A 379 11.27 22.83 -0.43
C ASP A 379 12.04 23.08 0.87
N ILE A 380 12.82 22.09 1.27
CA ILE A 380 13.44 22.05 2.60
C ILE A 380 14.92 22.30 2.50
N GLU A 381 15.29 23.51 2.90
CA GLU A 381 16.62 24.00 2.77
C GLU A 381 17.16 24.59 4.09
N ASN A 382 18.43 25.00 4.07
CA ASN A 382 19.09 25.81 5.08
C ASN A 382 18.87 25.29 6.52
N THR A 383 18.29 26.09 7.42
CA THR A 383 18.09 25.73 8.84
C THR A 383 16.93 24.75 9.05
N ALA A 384 16.06 24.58 8.07
CA ALA A 384 14.97 23.61 8.13
C ALA A 384 15.44 22.18 7.79
N LEU A 385 16.50 22.07 6.98
CA LEU A 385 17.10 20.79 6.62
C LEU A 385 18.04 20.31 7.75
N GLY A 386 17.76 19.16 8.33
CA GLY A 386 18.50 18.58 9.46
C GLY A 386 17.98 19.02 10.84
N ASP A 387 16.87 19.76 10.90
CA ASP A 387 16.14 20.02 12.15
C ASP A 387 15.22 18.84 12.48
N THR A 388 15.80 17.79 13.04
CA THR A 388 15.14 16.50 13.27
C THR A 388 13.85 16.58 14.10
N SER A 389 13.71 17.62 14.94
CA SER A 389 12.49 17.82 15.73
C SER A 389 11.31 18.33 14.90
N ASN A 390 11.60 19.10 13.87
CA ASN A 390 10.61 19.67 12.96
C ASN A 390 10.39 18.79 11.72
N GLU A 391 11.40 18.04 11.26
CA GLU A 391 11.29 17.05 10.19
C GLU A 391 10.17 16.03 10.46
N LEU A 392 10.25 15.32 11.60
CA LEU A 392 9.24 14.33 11.97
C LEU A 392 7.84 14.95 12.08
N LYS A 393 7.74 16.15 12.67
CA LYS A 393 6.48 16.89 12.79
C LYS A 393 5.90 17.23 11.42
N ARG A 394 6.74 17.67 10.46
CA ARG A 394 6.36 17.97 9.09
C ARG A 394 5.77 16.75 8.39
N PHE A 395 6.46 15.62 8.42
CA PHE A 395 5.97 14.40 7.77
C PHE A 395 4.75 13.79 8.45
N GLN A 396 4.61 13.93 9.76
CA GLN A 396 3.37 13.59 10.46
C GLN A 396 2.19 14.49 9.99
N ALA A 397 2.45 15.77 9.74
CA ALA A 397 1.43 16.66 9.19
C ALA A 397 1.07 16.30 7.74
N ILE A 398 2.05 15.94 6.91
CA ILE A 398 1.82 15.45 5.55
C ILE A 398 0.97 14.17 5.57
N ALA A 399 1.30 13.20 6.42
CA ALA A 399 0.53 11.97 6.56
C ALA A 399 -0.94 12.22 7.01
N ILE A 400 -1.19 13.30 7.78
CA ILE A 400 -2.56 13.73 8.12
C ILE A 400 -3.28 14.23 6.86
N LEU A 401 -2.64 15.09 6.06
CA LEU A 401 -3.23 15.64 4.83
C LEU A 401 -3.56 14.53 3.83
N GLU A 402 -2.65 13.60 3.62
CA GLU A 402 -2.83 12.46 2.70
C GLU A 402 -3.94 11.50 3.13
N LYS A 403 -4.15 11.37 4.43
CA LYS A 403 -5.28 10.60 4.97
C LYS A 403 -6.62 11.31 4.71
N GLU A 404 -6.64 12.64 4.76
CA GLU A 404 -7.83 13.45 4.50
C GLU A 404 -8.11 13.58 3.00
N ASP A 405 -7.06 13.72 2.18
CA ASP A 405 -7.11 13.73 0.73
C ASP A 405 -6.05 12.77 0.13
N PRO A 406 -6.37 11.49 -0.10
CA PRO A 406 -5.46 10.54 -0.71
C PRO A 406 -5.05 10.86 -2.16
N SER A 407 -5.72 11.80 -2.81
CA SER A 407 -5.41 12.25 -4.17
C SER A 407 -4.41 13.41 -4.23
N LEU A 408 -4.08 14.01 -3.09
CA LEU A 408 -3.08 15.07 -3.01
C LEU A 408 -1.72 14.54 -3.43
N THR A 409 -1.09 15.18 -4.41
CA THR A 409 0.29 14.88 -4.82
C THR A 409 1.25 15.70 -3.95
N VAL A 410 2.26 15.03 -3.41
CA VAL A 410 3.27 15.63 -2.53
C VAL A 410 4.64 15.48 -3.16
N SER A 411 5.34 16.60 -3.36
CA SER A 411 6.77 16.60 -3.68
C SER A 411 7.61 17.12 -2.51
N LEU A 412 8.82 16.60 -2.41
CA LEU A 412 9.84 17.02 -1.45
C LEU A 412 11.07 17.46 -2.20
N THR A 413 11.39 18.73 -2.15
CA THR A 413 12.54 19.33 -2.84
C THR A 413 13.67 19.54 -1.85
N ILE A 414 14.87 19.06 -2.21
CA ILE A 414 16.05 18.99 -1.33
C ILE A 414 17.30 19.44 -2.10
N PRO A 415 18.19 20.25 -1.49
CA PRO A 415 19.49 20.59 -2.07
C PRO A 415 20.41 19.35 -2.12
N MET A 416 21.20 19.28 -3.19
CA MET A 416 22.12 18.17 -3.45
C MET A 416 23.56 18.49 -3.07
N THR A 417 24.38 17.45 -3.07
CA THR A 417 25.85 17.52 -3.09
C THR A 417 26.36 16.91 -4.39
N SER A 418 27.64 17.08 -4.68
CA SER A 418 28.26 16.45 -5.86
C SER A 418 28.25 14.90 -5.86
N VAL A 419 27.68 14.28 -4.84
CA VAL A 419 27.53 12.82 -4.66
C VAL A 419 26.09 12.46 -4.25
N GLY A 420 25.11 13.20 -4.74
CA GLY A 420 23.69 13.01 -4.48
C GLY A 420 23.22 13.65 -3.16
N LEU A 421 22.31 12.98 -2.45
CA LEU A 421 21.70 13.47 -1.21
C LEU A 421 22.74 13.71 -0.12
N PRO A 422 22.73 14.89 0.55
CA PRO A 422 23.48 15.08 1.79
C PRO A 422 22.99 14.14 2.90
N GLY A 423 23.82 13.96 3.93
CA GLY A 423 23.42 13.16 5.10
C GLY A 423 22.14 13.68 5.78
N THR A 424 21.93 14.99 5.80
CA THR A 424 20.70 15.65 6.28
C THR A 424 19.51 15.32 5.37
N GLY A 425 19.67 15.37 4.05
CA GLY A 425 18.62 14.99 3.10
C GLY A 425 18.22 13.50 3.21
N THR A 426 19.20 12.63 3.44
CA THR A 426 18.92 11.22 3.75
C THR A 426 18.14 11.08 5.05
N GLY A 427 18.47 11.86 6.09
CA GLY A 427 17.73 11.93 7.34
C GLY A 427 16.29 12.37 7.15
N GLU A 428 16.07 13.42 6.36
CA GLU A 428 14.74 13.93 5.99
C GLU A 428 13.87 12.83 5.40
N ILE A 429 14.37 12.08 4.42
CA ILE A 429 13.64 10.97 3.79
C ILE A 429 13.36 9.85 4.80
N GLN A 430 14.29 9.55 5.70
CA GLN A 430 14.07 8.55 6.76
C GLN A 430 12.94 8.97 7.73
N GLN A 431 12.81 10.26 8.02
CA GLN A 431 11.69 10.77 8.83
C GLN A 431 10.36 10.69 8.07
N ALA A 432 10.35 10.92 6.75
CA ALA A 432 9.16 10.70 5.93
C ALA A 432 8.69 9.23 5.99
N ILE A 433 9.62 8.30 5.81
CA ILE A 433 9.34 6.85 5.94
C ILE A 433 8.81 6.51 7.34
N ALA A 434 9.46 7.02 8.40
CA ALA A 434 9.07 6.76 9.78
C ALA A 434 7.67 7.31 10.13
N ALA A 435 7.30 8.45 9.56
CA ALA A 435 5.98 9.06 9.73
C ALA A 435 4.89 8.38 8.89
N GLY A 436 5.26 7.56 7.91
CA GLY A 436 4.34 6.98 6.93
C GLY A 436 3.81 7.99 5.92
N ALA A 437 4.51 9.10 5.71
CA ALA A 437 4.19 10.08 4.68
C ALA A 437 4.60 9.56 3.30
N ARG A 438 3.72 9.72 2.32
CA ARG A 438 3.98 9.38 0.92
C ARG A 438 4.63 10.58 0.23
N ILE A 439 5.79 10.38 -0.36
CA ILE A 439 6.42 11.38 -1.22
C ILE A 439 6.29 10.87 -2.66
N ASP A 440 5.49 11.57 -3.45
CA ASP A 440 5.23 11.19 -4.83
C ASP A 440 6.39 11.56 -5.76
N VAL A 441 7.08 12.68 -5.48
CA VAL A 441 8.26 13.10 -6.22
C VAL A 441 9.32 13.70 -5.28
N PHE A 442 10.54 13.26 -5.42
CA PHE A 442 11.72 13.89 -4.83
C PHE A 442 12.29 14.88 -5.84
N GLY A 443 12.05 16.18 -5.60
CA GLY A 443 12.64 17.26 -6.37
C GLY A 443 14.11 17.42 -5.98
N ILE A 444 15.03 16.99 -6.84
CA ILE A 444 16.45 17.18 -6.59
C ILE A 444 16.89 18.53 -7.14
N MET A 445 17.46 19.39 -6.27
CA MET A 445 18.08 20.63 -6.70
C MET A 445 19.45 20.30 -7.30
N ASP A 446 19.43 19.97 -8.59
CA ASP A 446 20.61 19.50 -9.32
C ASP A 446 21.48 20.67 -9.79
N PHE A 447 21.82 21.53 -8.84
CA PHE A 447 22.61 22.75 -8.98
C PHE A 447 23.13 23.22 -7.59
N ASP A 448 24.01 24.20 -7.56
CA ASP A 448 24.61 24.84 -6.37
C ASP A 448 25.48 23.93 -5.47
N TYR A 449 25.92 22.78 -5.97
CA TYR A 449 26.87 21.91 -5.26
C TYR A 449 28.34 22.19 -5.63
N GLY A 450 28.58 23.02 -6.62
CA GLY A 450 29.91 23.43 -7.10
C GLY A 450 30.62 22.37 -7.95
N LEU A 451 30.94 22.72 -9.21
CA LEU A 451 31.68 21.81 -10.09
C LEU A 451 33.12 21.65 -9.63
N THR A 452 33.52 20.41 -9.35
CA THR A 452 34.91 20.07 -9.00
C THR A 452 35.70 19.52 -10.18
N SER A 453 35.01 18.92 -11.16
CA SER A 453 35.58 18.35 -12.39
C SER A 453 34.48 18.05 -13.41
N GLY A 454 34.83 17.83 -14.67
CA GLY A 454 33.86 17.46 -15.70
C GLY A 454 33.10 18.67 -16.29
N THR A 455 31.94 18.38 -16.85
CA THR A 455 31.03 19.40 -17.40
C THR A 455 29.78 19.46 -16.53
N GLN A 456 29.00 20.54 -16.62
CA GLN A 456 27.72 20.67 -15.93
C GLN A 456 26.86 19.43 -16.19
N VAL A 457 26.64 19.06 -17.45
CA VAL A 457 25.81 17.88 -17.82
C VAL A 457 26.29 16.59 -17.16
N SER A 458 27.64 16.31 -17.22
CA SER A 458 28.14 15.05 -16.64
C SER A 458 28.08 15.01 -15.12
N SER A 459 28.08 16.15 -14.47
CA SER A 459 27.95 16.26 -13.01
C SER A 459 26.50 16.06 -12.58
N ASP A 460 25.55 16.70 -13.26
CA ASP A 460 24.13 16.57 -13.00
C ASP A 460 23.65 15.11 -13.26
N GLU A 461 24.10 14.49 -14.36
CA GLU A 461 23.83 13.08 -14.62
C GLU A 461 24.38 12.16 -13.50
N THR A 462 25.54 12.49 -12.93
CA THR A 462 26.13 11.73 -11.82
C THR A 462 25.33 11.92 -10.55
N VAL A 463 25.00 13.14 -10.17
CA VAL A 463 24.20 13.46 -8.98
C VAL A 463 22.84 12.77 -9.04
N ALA A 464 22.13 12.88 -10.15
CA ALA A 464 20.83 12.25 -10.30
C ALA A 464 20.91 10.70 -10.24
N ASN A 465 21.95 10.07 -10.82
CA ASN A 465 22.17 8.62 -10.70
C ASN A 465 22.50 8.21 -9.26
N ASP A 466 23.31 8.99 -8.53
CA ASP A 466 23.62 8.71 -7.13
C ASP A 466 22.36 8.79 -6.25
N VAL A 467 21.50 9.79 -6.48
CA VAL A 467 20.21 9.88 -5.80
C VAL A 467 19.32 8.68 -6.10
N ALA A 468 19.25 8.21 -7.35
CA ALA A 468 18.49 7.03 -7.69
C ALA A 468 18.94 5.80 -6.86
N GLY A 469 20.27 5.56 -6.78
CA GLY A 469 20.82 4.49 -5.95
C GLY A 469 20.58 4.68 -4.45
N GLN A 470 20.57 5.91 -3.96
CA GLN A 470 20.25 6.21 -2.57
C GLN A 470 18.77 5.94 -2.26
N LEU A 471 17.83 6.32 -3.14
CA LEU A 471 16.39 6.02 -3.00
C LEU A 471 16.11 4.51 -3.11
N GLU A 472 16.77 3.80 -4.03
CA GLU A 472 16.72 2.34 -4.09
C GLU A 472 17.07 1.71 -2.74
N SER A 473 18.13 2.21 -2.11
CA SER A 473 18.59 1.71 -0.80
C SER A 473 17.65 2.05 0.36
N LEU A 474 17.07 3.27 0.36
CA LEU A 474 16.20 3.74 1.45
C LEU A 474 14.82 3.09 1.42
N TYR A 475 14.24 2.90 0.24
CA TYR A 475 12.90 2.36 0.06
C TYR A 475 12.87 0.88 -0.35
N GLY A 476 14.00 0.29 -0.72
CA GLY A 476 14.05 -1.05 -1.32
C GLY A 476 13.44 -1.09 -2.72
N TRP A 477 13.45 0.04 -3.43
CA TRP A 477 12.85 0.16 -4.76
C TRP A 477 13.72 -0.47 -5.85
N SER A 478 13.11 -0.79 -6.99
CA SER A 478 13.84 -1.02 -8.23
C SER A 478 14.34 0.30 -8.80
N SER A 479 15.37 0.26 -9.66
CA SER A 479 15.88 1.47 -10.33
C SER A 479 14.79 2.20 -11.12
N ALA A 480 13.95 1.48 -11.84
CA ALA A 480 12.82 2.06 -12.56
C ALA A 480 11.82 2.76 -11.63
N THR A 481 11.57 2.21 -10.44
CA THR A 481 10.72 2.84 -9.44
C THR A 481 11.38 4.10 -8.87
N ALA A 482 12.66 4.05 -8.51
CA ALA A 482 13.39 5.22 -8.00
C ALA A 482 13.33 6.38 -9.01
N TRP A 483 13.65 6.11 -10.27
CA TRP A 483 13.59 7.12 -11.34
C TRP A 483 12.20 7.72 -11.55
N SER A 484 11.14 6.93 -11.44
CA SER A 484 9.76 7.44 -11.56
C SER A 484 9.34 8.37 -10.42
N HIS A 485 10.13 8.47 -9.35
CA HIS A 485 9.94 9.38 -8.23
C HIS A 485 10.97 10.52 -8.17
N ILE A 486 11.91 10.60 -9.09
CA ILE A 486 12.91 11.68 -9.14
C ILE A 486 12.44 12.79 -10.07
N GLY A 487 12.32 14.00 -9.53
CA GLY A 487 12.13 15.22 -10.30
C GLY A 487 13.43 15.99 -10.40
N ILE A 488 14.01 16.10 -11.59
CA ILE A 488 15.23 16.88 -11.81
C ILE A 488 14.86 18.35 -11.89
N THR A 489 15.37 19.16 -10.96
CA THR A 489 15.18 20.60 -10.92
C THR A 489 16.51 21.29 -11.18
N LEU A 490 16.59 22.09 -12.24
CA LEU A 490 17.78 22.81 -12.67
C LEU A 490 17.70 24.29 -12.26
N MET A 491 18.76 25.07 -12.52
CA MET A 491 18.73 26.52 -12.40
C MET A 491 19.11 27.16 -13.71
N ASN A 492 18.30 28.05 -14.26
CA ASN A 492 18.57 28.63 -15.58
C ASN A 492 19.56 29.76 -15.54
N GLY A 493 20.60 29.67 -16.37
CA GLY A 493 21.71 30.63 -16.46
C GLY A 493 22.80 30.40 -15.42
N HIS A 494 23.31 31.47 -14.79
CA HIS A 494 24.24 31.36 -13.67
C HIS A 494 23.51 30.89 -12.40
N THR A 495 24.12 29.97 -11.66
CA THR A 495 23.71 29.56 -10.32
C THR A 495 24.45 30.39 -9.25
N ASP A 496 24.17 30.16 -7.97
CA ASP A 496 24.85 30.81 -6.86
C ASP A 496 26.31 30.30 -6.72
N GLN A 497 26.67 29.22 -7.40
CA GLN A 497 28.02 28.68 -7.49
C GLN A 497 28.72 29.18 -8.77
N PRO A 498 29.81 29.99 -8.67
CA PRO A 498 30.49 30.55 -9.85
C PRO A 498 31.07 29.53 -10.84
N SER A 499 31.21 28.27 -10.43
CA SER A 499 31.68 27.18 -11.29
C SER A 499 30.60 26.58 -12.17
N GLU A 500 29.31 26.91 -11.93
CA GLU A 500 28.16 26.32 -12.59
C GLU A 500 27.52 27.29 -13.58
N LEU A 501 27.11 26.73 -14.72
CA LEU A 501 26.45 27.50 -15.78
C LEU A 501 25.49 26.59 -16.56
N PHE A 502 24.21 26.89 -16.49
CA PHE A 502 23.18 26.22 -17.28
C PHE A 502 22.83 27.05 -18.52
N THR A 503 23.28 26.59 -19.67
CA THR A 503 22.92 27.16 -20.97
C THR A 503 21.68 26.41 -21.53
N GLN A 504 21.08 26.95 -22.62
CA GLN A 504 20.04 26.25 -23.36
C GLN A 504 20.53 24.88 -23.90
N ALA A 505 21.83 24.78 -24.26
CA ALA A 505 22.42 23.51 -24.68
C ALA A 505 22.52 22.50 -23.52
N THR A 506 22.89 22.98 -22.32
CA THR A 506 22.88 22.16 -21.09
C THR A 506 21.49 21.61 -20.80
N PHE A 507 20.46 22.47 -20.84
CA PHE A 507 19.06 22.04 -20.65
C PHE A 507 18.60 21.02 -21.69
N THR A 508 18.96 21.18 -22.96
CA THR A 508 18.63 20.23 -24.02
C THR A 508 19.28 18.85 -23.79
N SER A 509 20.51 18.83 -23.29
CA SER A 509 21.18 17.57 -22.95
C SER A 509 20.52 16.89 -21.75
N LEU A 510 20.22 17.64 -20.69
CA LEU A 510 19.57 17.13 -19.48
C LEU A 510 18.09 16.75 -19.72
N LEU A 511 17.40 17.41 -20.63
CA LEU A 511 16.09 16.96 -21.14
C LEU A 511 16.18 15.55 -21.72
N SER A 512 17.20 15.29 -22.55
CA SER A 512 17.41 13.98 -23.15
C SER A 512 17.76 12.91 -22.10
N PHE A 513 18.57 13.28 -21.11
CA PHE A 513 18.93 12.42 -19.99
C PHE A 513 17.69 12.09 -19.12
N ALA A 514 16.93 13.09 -18.69
CA ALA A 514 15.71 12.90 -17.93
C ALA A 514 14.71 11.97 -18.65
N ALA A 515 14.53 12.15 -19.96
CA ALA A 515 13.66 11.29 -20.77
C ALA A 515 14.17 9.85 -20.86
N SER A 516 15.50 9.65 -21.04
CA SER A 516 16.07 8.29 -21.10
C SER A 516 16.05 7.56 -19.77
N SER A 517 16.11 8.30 -18.66
CA SER A 517 16.03 7.78 -17.28
C SER A 517 14.60 7.60 -16.79
N HIS A 518 13.61 8.10 -17.53
CA HIS A 518 12.19 8.11 -17.13
C HIS A 518 11.96 8.85 -15.80
N ALA A 519 12.60 9.99 -15.60
CA ALA A 519 12.41 10.83 -14.43
C ALA A 519 10.94 11.28 -14.29
N ALA A 520 10.49 11.55 -13.08
CA ALA A 520 9.11 12.01 -12.82
C ALA A 520 8.83 13.34 -13.53
N TRP A 521 9.79 14.28 -13.44
CA TRP A 521 9.73 15.58 -14.13
C TRP A 521 11.10 16.16 -14.46
N LEU A 522 11.09 17.18 -15.33
CA LEU A 522 12.19 18.10 -15.54
C LEU A 522 11.69 19.51 -15.21
N SER A 523 12.24 20.14 -14.20
CA SER A 523 11.85 21.44 -13.66
C SER A 523 13.02 22.41 -13.65
N PHE A 524 12.78 23.66 -13.30
CA PHE A 524 13.85 24.61 -13.03
C PHE A 524 13.44 25.81 -12.17
N TRP A 525 14.41 26.36 -11.46
CA TRP A 525 14.40 27.65 -10.79
C TRP A 525 14.97 28.71 -11.72
N SER A 526 14.23 29.66 -12.27
CA SER A 526 12.79 29.89 -12.18
C SER A 526 12.28 30.61 -13.42
N LEU A 527 10.97 30.65 -13.62
CA LEU A 527 10.35 31.40 -14.73
C LEU A 527 10.69 32.90 -14.65
N ASN A 528 10.79 33.46 -13.45
CA ASN A 528 11.14 34.88 -13.22
C ASN A 528 12.50 35.24 -13.81
N ARG A 529 13.42 34.28 -13.84
CA ARG A 529 14.77 34.40 -14.38
C ARG A 529 14.86 34.12 -15.88
N ASP A 530 13.80 33.54 -16.49
CA ASP A 530 13.87 33.06 -17.88
C ASP A 530 13.71 34.17 -18.91
N GLN A 531 14.63 35.13 -18.80
CA GLN A 531 14.77 36.28 -19.68
C GLN A 531 16.19 36.84 -19.65
N PRO A 532 16.60 37.55 -20.71
CA PRO A 532 17.88 38.26 -20.71
C PRO A 532 17.87 39.40 -19.70
N CYS A 533 19.02 39.69 -19.09
CA CYS A 533 19.14 40.87 -18.25
C CYS A 533 19.04 42.17 -19.06
N PRO A 534 18.54 43.27 -18.48
CA PRO A 534 18.41 44.55 -19.17
C PRO A 534 19.78 45.03 -19.70
N ALA A 535 19.79 45.54 -20.92
CA ALA A 535 21.01 46.00 -21.56
C ALA A 535 21.70 47.12 -20.74
N GLY A 536 22.98 46.90 -20.38
CA GLY A 536 23.75 47.83 -19.57
C GLY A 536 23.48 47.82 -18.08
N ALA A 537 22.62 46.94 -17.59
CA ALA A 537 22.46 46.69 -16.16
C ALA A 537 23.71 45.99 -15.58
N VAL A 538 24.08 46.37 -14.36
CA VAL A 538 25.08 45.66 -13.58
C VAL A 538 24.30 44.79 -12.59
N GLU A 539 24.12 43.56 -12.99
CA GLU A 539 23.37 42.59 -12.19
C GLU A 539 24.30 41.81 -11.26
N PRO A 540 23.80 41.28 -10.11
CA PRO A 540 24.48 40.24 -9.36
C PRO A 540 24.84 39.04 -10.23
N TRP A 541 25.74 38.16 -9.75
CA TRP A 541 26.17 36.98 -10.50
C TRP A 541 24.96 36.08 -10.88
N ALA A 542 24.09 35.80 -9.94
CA ALA A 542 22.84 35.02 -10.13
C ALA A 542 21.63 35.88 -9.74
N PRO A 543 21.15 36.80 -10.59
CA PRO A 543 20.03 37.66 -10.25
C PRO A 543 18.69 36.89 -10.24
N GLY A 544 17.78 37.26 -9.35
CA GLY A 544 16.43 36.66 -9.28
C GLY A 544 15.52 37.03 -10.46
N THR A 545 15.88 38.04 -11.26
CA THR A 545 15.03 38.62 -12.30
C THR A 545 15.43 38.31 -13.74
N CYS A 546 16.59 37.69 -13.95
CA CYS A 546 17.12 37.33 -15.27
C CYS A 546 18.22 36.26 -15.13
N SER A 547 18.52 35.53 -16.20
CA SER A 547 19.48 34.40 -16.18
C SER A 547 20.94 34.81 -16.24
N ASN A 548 21.21 36.10 -16.55
CA ASN A 548 22.53 36.67 -16.77
C ASN A 548 23.35 36.01 -17.91
N ILE A 549 22.66 35.40 -18.88
CA ILE A 549 23.25 34.87 -20.12
C ILE A 549 22.50 35.36 -21.34
N SER A 550 23.06 35.11 -22.53
CA SER A 550 22.40 35.45 -23.80
C SER A 550 21.26 34.46 -24.07
N GLN A 551 20.03 34.96 -24.12
CA GLN A 551 18.82 34.18 -24.46
C GLN A 551 17.73 35.10 -25.01
N ASN A 552 16.65 34.48 -25.55
CA ASN A 552 15.38 35.17 -25.71
C ASN A 552 14.47 34.88 -24.50
N PRO A 553 13.45 35.70 -24.25
CA PRO A 553 12.49 35.41 -23.18
C PRO A 553 11.89 34.00 -23.28
N TYR A 554 11.90 33.27 -22.17
CA TYR A 554 11.33 31.93 -22.01
C TYR A 554 11.99 30.84 -22.85
N ASP A 555 13.27 30.95 -23.19
CA ASP A 555 13.97 29.90 -23.94
C ASP A 555 14.11 28.60 -23.12
N PHE A 556 14.34 28.70 -21.80
CA PHE A 556 14.43 27.53 -20.93
C PHE A 556 13.07 26.85 -20.71
N ALA A 557 12.00 27.62 -20.51
CA ALA A 557 10.65 27.10 -20.41
C ALA A 557 10.20 26.36 -21.68
N LYS A 558 10.58 26.86 -22.87
CA LYS A 558 10.33 26.16 -24.15
C LYS A 558 11.07 24.83 -24.26
N ILE A 559 12.24 24.70 -23.64
CA ILE A 559 12.99 23.44 -23.61
C ILE A 559 12.35 22.49 -22.60
N ALA A 560 12.10 22.94 -21.37
CA ALA A 560 11.48 22.12 -20.33
C ALA A 560 10.10 21.58 -20.74
N ALA A 561 9.27 22.41 -21.38
CA ALA A 561 7.94 22.01 -21.87
C ALA A 561 7.95 20.88 -22.92
N GLN A 562 9.12 20.52 -23.48
CA GLN A 562 9.25 19.36 -24.38
C GLN A 562 9.36 18.04 -23.61
N TYR A 563 9.52 18.09 -22.28
CA TYR A 563 9.60 16.88 -21.47
C TYR A 563 8.24 16.17 -21.41
N ALA A 564 8.19 14.96 -21.95
CA ALA A 564 6.97 14.16 -22.02
C ALA A 564 6.95 13.00 -21.00
N GLY A 565 8.06 12.79 -20.29
CA GLY A 565 8.24 11.71 -19.32
C GLY A 565 8.73 10.41 -19.93
#